data_35bc9c3c00acf9fdc777b20e2dd0f721
#
_entry.id   35bc9c3c00acf9fdc777b20e2dd0f721
#
_cell.length_a   1.000
_cell.length_b   1.000
_cell.length_c   1.000
_cell.angle_alpha   90.00
_cell.angle_beta   90.00
_cell.angle_gamma   90.00
#
_symmetry.space_group_name_H-M   'P 1'
#
loop_
_entity.id
_entity.type
_entity.pdbx_description
1 polymer ?
#
loop_
_entity_poly.entity_id
_entity_poly.type
_entity_poly.pdbx_seq_one_letter_code
_entity_poly.pdbx_strand_id
1 'polypeptide(L)'
;LTVYTTRPDTLFGATYMVVSPEHPYIEKWADILENMDEIRAYQAEAARKSDFERTEVNKDKTGVMLKGVKAINPVNGEEIPIFISDYVLVSYGTGAIMAVPAHDTRDWEFAKKFGIPMVEVVKGGDIEKEAFTDCASGVMVNSGFLTGMSVDEAKEAIKKWLEENGKGKTKVNFKLRDWVFSRQRYWGEPIPLVNCEKCGWVAIPEDQLPLELPNVDSYEPTENGESPLAPMTDWVNTTCPCCGGPAKRETDTMPQWAGSSWYFLRYCDPHNDKALASKEALEYWTPVDWYNGGMEHTTLHLLYSRFWHKFLYDIGVVPTKEPYQKRTSHGMILGENGEKMSKSRGNVVNPDDIVNEYGADTMRLYEMFIGDFEKAAPWNSASIKGCRRFVERVWNLQDIVSDENGIREKLEASFHKTIKKVTEDIDNLKANTAIAALMSLLNEIYDSGSITKDEYKIFTLLLNPFAPHVTEEIWEVMSFGGTVTDQKWPEYDEEKCKENSIEIVAQINGKVRTKLVVPADISAEDAVALAKEDEKIKEATEGKTIVKELYVKGRLVNIVVK
;
A
#
# COMPACT_ATOMS: atom_id res chain seq x y z
N LEU A 1 -21.00 -30.01 -21.25
CA LEU A 1 -20.16 -28.81 -21.09
C LEU A 1 -20.44 -28.19 -19.73
N THR A 2 -19.41 -28.01 -18.92
CA THR A 2 -19.53 -27.43 -17.58
C THR A 2 -19.20 -25.95 -17.62
N VAL A 3 -20.03 -25.13 -16.99
CA VAL A 3 -19.79 -23.70 -16.80
C VAL A 3 -19.66 -23.37 -15.32
N TYR A 4 -18.91 -22.32 -15.00
CA TYR A 4 -18.87 -21.75 -13.66
C TYR A 4 -19.61 -20.40 -13.64
N THR A 5 -20.49 -20.20 -12.69
CA THR A 5 -21.21 -18.94 -12.54
C THR A 5 -21.37 -18.53 -11.08
N THR A 6 -21.32 -17.24 -10.80
CA THR A 6 -21.70 -16.64 -9.51
C THR A 6 -23.17 -16.21 -9.49
N ARG A 7 -23.84 -16.31 -10.65
CA ARG A 7 -25.25 -15.88 -10.84
C ARG A 7 -26.10 -17.02 -11.40
N PRO A 8 -26.23 -18.16 -10.69
CA PRO A 8 -27.08 -19.28 -11.15
C PRO A 8 -28.56 -18.91 -11.21
N ASP A 9 -28.99 -17.90 -10.45
CA ASP A 9 -30.35 -17.32 -10.46
C ASP A 9 -30.77 -16.83 -11.84
N THR A 10 -29.83 -16.36 -12.67
CA THR A 10 -30.13 -15.82 -14.00
C THR A 10 -30.15 -16.86 -15.13
N LEU A 11 -30.03 -18.15 -14.81
CA LEU A 11 -29.92 -19.25 -15.80
C LEU A 11 -31.10 -19.30 -16.80
N PHE A 12 -32.31 -18.91 -16.40
CA PHE A 12 -33.46 -18.78 -17.31
C PHE A 12 -33.27 -17.70 -18.39
N GLY A 13 -32.39 -16.73 -18.16
CA GLY A 13 -32.02 -15.68 -19.12
C GLY A 13 -30.81 -16.00 -19.99
N ALA A 14 -30.23 -17.19 -19.87
CA ALA A 14 -29.13 -17.63 -20.69
C ALA A 14 -29.63 -17.99 -22.10
N THR A 15 -29.33 -17.14 -23.08
CA THR A 15 -29.80 -17.27 -24.46
C THR A 15 -28.73 -17.75 -25.44
N TYR A 16 -27.48 -17.85 -25.01
CA TYR A 16 -26.37 -18.44 -25.76
C TYR A 16 -25.24 -18.86 -24.81
N MET A 17 -24.30 -19.64 -25.35
CA MET A 17 -23.06 -19.98 -24.65
C MET A 17 -21.87 -19.48 -25.42
N VAL A 18 -20.78 -19.21 -24.68
CA VAL A 18 -19.49 -18.89 -25.30
C VAL A 18 -18.42 -19.79 -24.71
N VAL A 19 -17.58 -20.33 -25.55
CA VAL A 19 -16.38 -21.07 -25.18
C VAL A 19 -15.13 -20.33 -25.67
N SER A 20 -14.01 -20.52 -24.97
CA SER A 20 -12.75 -19.95 -25.42
C SER A 20 -12.33 -20.57 -26.76
N PRO A 21 -11.57 -19.86 -27.60
CA PRO A 21 -11.06 -20.41 -28.85
C PRO A 21 -10.19 -21.67 -28.67
N GLU A 22 -9.55 -21.84 -27.51
CA GLU A 22 -8.68 -22.96 -27.16
C GLU A 22 -9.43 -24.10 -26.45
N HIS A 23 -10.76 -24.03 -26.31
CA HIS A 23 -11.51 -25.00 -25.54
C HIS A 23 -11.44 -26.42 -26.15
N PRO A 24 -11.12 -27.46 -25.38
CA PRO A 24 -10.91 -28.83 -25.90
C PRO A 24 -12.12 -29.45 -26.64
N TYR A 25 -13.33 -28.98 -26.36
CA TYR A 25 -14.52 -29.48 -27.02
C TYR A 25 -14.60 -29.12 -28.51
N ILE A 26 -13.91 -28.06 -28.96
CA ILE A 26 -13.87 -27.68 -30.37
C ILE A 26 -13.26 -28.83 -31.19
N GLU A 27 -12.15 -29.41 -30.74
CA GLU A 27 -11.53 -30.54 -31.38
C GLU A 27 -12.41 -31.80 -31.29
N LYS A 28 -13.10 -32.04 -30.14
CA LYS A 28 -14.00 -33.16 -29.98
C LYS A 28 -15.24 -33.11 -30.88
N TRP A 29 -15.62 -31.92 -31.31
CA TRP A 29 -16.75 -31.69 -32.19
C TRP A 29 -16.33 -31.43 -33.64
N ALA A 30 -15.04 -31.52 -33.98
CA ALA A 30 -14.52 -31.18 -35.30
C ALA A 30 -15.26 -31.90 -36.46
N ASP A 31 -15.62 -33.18 -36.27
CA ASP A 31 -16.32 -33.99 -37.29
C ASP A 31 -17.79 -33.60 -37.49
N ILE A 32 -18.40 -32.85 -36.57
CA ILE A 32 -19.82 -32.46 -36.64
C ILE A 32 -19.98 -30.93 -36.83
N LEU A 33 -18.89 -30.16 -36.73
CA LEU A 33 -18.91 -28.75 -36.97
C LEU A 33 -18.86 -28.42 -38.47
N GLU A 34 -19.89 -27.69 -38.95
CA GLU A 34 -20.07 -27.40 -40.37
C GLU A 34 -19.16 -26.29 -40.89
N ASN A 35 -18.55 -25.47 -39.99
CA ASN A 35 -17.76 -24.29 -40.35
C ASN A 35 -16.35 -24.29 -39.71
N MET A 36 -15.67 -25.46 -39.72
CA MET A 36 -14.35 -25.61 -39.10
C MET A 36 -13.29 -24.65 -39.64
N ASP A 37 -13.33 -24.33 -40.93
CA ASP A 37 -12.33 -23.40 -41.55
C ASP A 37 -12.47 -21.98 -40.94
N GLU A 38 -13.70 -21.50 -40.73
CA GLU A 38 -13.97 -20.22 -40.09
C GLU A 38 -13.51 -20.22 -38.63
N ILE A 39 -13.76 -21.33 -37.92
CA ILE A 39 -13.35 -21.54 -36.52
C ILE A 39 -11.81 -21.51 -36.41
N ARG A 40 -11.10 -22.24 -37.29
CA ARG A 40 -9.63 -22.28 -37.32
C ARG A 40 -9.02 -20.92 -37.61
N ALA A 41 -9.60 -20.17 -38.55
CA ALA A 41 -9.17 -18.80 -38.81
C ALA A 41 -9.28 -17.90 -37.60
N TYR A 42 -10.41 -18.01 -36.85
CA TYR A 42 -10.63 -17.24 -35.64
C TYR A 42 -9.68 -17.66 -34.51
N GLN A 43 -9.44 -18.97 -34.33
CA GLN A 43 -8.46 -19.48 -33.36
C GLN A 43 -7.05 -18.90 -33.62
N ALA A 44 -6.62 -18.88 -34.90
CA ALA A 44 -5.33 -18.32 -35.29
C ALA A 44 -5.22 -16.81 -35.04
N GLU A 45 -6.32 -16.06 -35.18
CA GLU A 45 -6.38 -14.64 -34.81
C GLU A 45 -6.31 -14.44 -33.32
N ALA A 46 -7.12 -15.18 -32.55
CA ALA A 46 -7.17 -15.09 -31.09
C ALA A 46 -5.83 -15.43 -30.44
N ALA A 47 -5.09 -16.42 -30.97
CA ALA A 47 -3.79 -16.83 -30.47
C ALA A 47 -2.68 -15.75 -30.59
N ARG A 48 -2.89 -14.72 -31.38
CA ARG A 48 -1.95 -13.58 -31.52
C ARG A 48 -2.16 -12.50 -30.47
N LYS A 49 -3.23 -12.58 -29.68
CA LYS A 49 -3.63 -11.59 -28.68
C LYS A 49 -3.25 -12.10 -27.29
N SER A 50 -2.68 -11.22 -26.47
CA SER A 50 -2.46 -11.50 -25.04
C SER A 50 -3.78 -11.55 -24.26
N ASP A 51 -3.80 -12.20 -23.10
CA ASP A 51 -4.97 -12.24 -22.21
C ASP A 51 -5.45 -10.84 -21.84
N PHE A 52 -4.54 -9.88 -21.70
CA PHE A 52 -4.86 -8.48 -21.42
C PHE A 52 -5.64 -7.84 -22.59
N GLU A 53 -5.14 -7.97 -23.82
CA GLU A 53 -5.81 -7.44 -25.01
C GLU A 53 -7.16 -8.11 -25.25
N ARG A 54 -7.32 -9.38 -24.89
CA ARG A 54 -8.57 -10.13 -25.03
C ARG A 54 -9.66 -9.69 -24.04
N THR A 55 -9.26 -9.24 -22.83
CA THR A 55 -10.18 -8.86 -21.75
C THR A 55 -10.47 -7.37 -21.65
N GLU A 56 -9.92 -6.54 -22.52
CA GLU A 56 -10.14 -5.09 -22.53
C GLU A 56 -11.62 -4.75 -22.77
N VAL A 57 -12.21 -3.94 -21.87
CA VAL A 57 -13.67 -3.71 -21.80
C VAL A 57 -14.20 -2.94 -23.03
N ASN A 58 -13.39 -2.05 -23.60
CA ASN A 58 -13.81 -1.15 -24.68
C ASN A 58 -13.57 -1.70 -26.10
N LYS A 59 -13.29 -2.99 -26.22
CA LYS A 59 -13.00 -3.63 -27.50
C LYS A 59 -14.27 -4.12 -28.20
N ASP A 60 -14.31 -3.98 -29.52
CA ASP A 60 -15.34 -4.60 -30.35
C ASP A 60 -15.44 -6.12 -30.09
N LYS A 61 -16.63 -6.60 -29.73
CA LYS A 61 -16.83 -8.03 -29.47
C LYS A 61 -16.77 -8.79 -30.79
N THR A 62 -15.93 -9.80 -30.84
CA THR A 62 -15.76 -10.70 -31.99
C THR A 62 -16.08 -12.12 -31.59
N GLY A 63 -16.49 -12.94 -32.52
CA GLY A 63 -16.79 -14.35 -32.26
C GLY A 63 -17.30 -15.06 -33.50
N VAL A 64 -17.31 -16.39 -33.44
CA VAL A 64 -17.82 -17.28 -34.51
C VAL A 64 -18.82 -18.25 -33.89
N MET A 65 -19.98 -18.40 -34.50
CA MET A 65 -20.98 -19.40 -34.09
C MET A 65 -20.52 -20.80 -34.50
N LEU A 66 -20.62 -21.74 -33.60
CA LEU A 66 -20.36 -23.16 -33.89
C LEU A 66 -21.59 -23.78 -34.58
N LYS A 67 -21.54 -23.93 -35.89
CA LYS A 67 -22.63 -24.53 -36.68
C LYS A 67 -22.61 -26.06 -36.55
N GLY A 68 -23.77 -26.67 -36.39
CA GLY A 68 -23.90 -28.13 -36.22
C GLY A 68 -24.02 -28.59 -34.76
N VAL A 69 -23.78 -27.68 -33.79
CA VAL A 69 -23.94 -27.96 -32.36
C VAL A 69 -24.74 -26.90 -31.64
N LYS A 70 -25.48 -27.28 -30.60
CA LYS A 70 -26.21 -26.39 -29.72
C LYS A 70 -26.08 -26.84 -28.27
N ALA A 71 -26.27 -25.95 -27.34
CA ALA A 71 -26.41 -26.30 -25.95
C ALA A 71 -27.90 -26.34 -25.56
N ILE A 72 -28.22 -27.20 -24.59
CA ILE A 72 -29.58 -27.27 -24.02
C ILE A 72 -29.52 -26.58 -22.65
N ASN A 73 -30.33 -25.53 -22.48
CA ASN A 73 -30.46 -24.88 -21.18
C ASN A 73 -31.17 -25.82 -20.20
N PRO A 74 -30.52 -26.23 -19.09
CA PRO A 74 -31.04 -27.30 -18.23
C PRO A 74 -32.32 -26.95 -17.49
N VAL A 75 -32.70 -25.67 -17.35
CA VAL A 75 -33.87 -25.25 -16.56
C VAL A 75 -35.16 -25.14 -17.38
N ASN A 76 -35.05 -24.88 -18.70
CA ASN A 76 -36.23 -24.75 -19.58
C ASN A 76 -36.22 -25.69 -20.79
N GLY A 77 -35.10 -26.35 -21.05
CA GLY A 77 -34.94 -27.29 -22.16
C GLY A 77 -34.74 -26.64 -23.54
N GLU A 78 -34.56 -25.34 -23.58
CA GLU A 78 -34.35 -24.59 -24.83
C GLU A 78 -32.97 -24.86 -25.42
N GLU A 79 -32.94 -25.00 -26.75
CA GLU A 79 -31.71 -25.08 -27.51
C GLU A 79 -31.15 -23.67 -27.76
N ILE A 80 -29.92 -23.42 -27.30
CA ILE A 80 -29.24 -22.17 -27.45
C ILE A 80 -27.95 -22.32 -28.27
N PRO A 81 -27.55 -21.32 -29.10
CA PRO A 81 -26.34 -21.38 -29.90
C PRO A 81 -25.08 -21.34 -29.03
N ILE A 82 -23.98 -21.93 -29.53
CA ILE A 82 -22.66 -21.87 -28.93
C ILE A 82 -21.77 -21.03 -29.85
N PHE A 83 -21.03 -20.11 -29.27
CA PHE A 83 -20.02 -19.29 -29.97
C PHE A 83 -18.63 -19.57 -29.41
N ILE A 84 -17.60 -19.32 -30.21
CA ILE A 84 -16.26 -19.06 -29.72
C ILE A 84 -16.03 -17.55 -29.69
N SER A 85 -15.37 -17.05 -28.65
CA SER A 85 -14.99 -15.65 -28.58
C SER A 85 -13.74 -15.47 -27.73
N ASP A 86 -12.91 -14.50 -28.10
CA ASP A 86 -11.63 -14.21 -27.47
C ASP A 86 -11.76 -13.57 -26.08
N TYR A 87 -12.93 -13.04 -25.69
CA TYR A 87 -13.14 -12.51 -24.34
C TYR A 87 -13.34 -13.60 -23.27
N VAL A 88 -13.49 -14.88 -23.66
CA VAL A 88 -13.53 -16.02 -22.74
C VAL A 88 -12.15 -16.68 -22.72
N LEU A 89 -11.58 -16.81 -21.53
CA LEU A 89 -10.25 -17.38 -21.31
C LEU A 89 -10.33 -18.80 -20.76
N VAL A 90 -9.47 -19.71 -21.24
CA VAL A 90 -9.32 -21.07 -20.67
C VAL A 90 -8.81 -21.00 -19.23
N SER A 91 -7.99 -20.01 -18.90
CA SER A 91 -7.41 -19.80 -17.56
C SER A 91 -8.44 -19.37 -16.52
N TYR A 92 -9.66 -18.99 -16.92
CA TYR A 92 -10.72 -18.57 -16.01
C TYR A 92 -11.90 -19.54 -16.01
N GLY A 93 -12.18 -20.14 -14.86
CA GLY A 93 -13.30 -21.07 -14.68
C GLY A 93 -13.12 -22.38 -15.44
N THR A 94 -13.99 -22.64 -16.41
CA THR A 94 -13.96 -23.84 -17.26
C THR A 94 -13.63 -23.54 -18.72
N GLY A 95 -13.31 -22.31 -19.05
CA GLY A 95 -13.17 -21.85 -20.45
C GLY A 95 -14.50 -21.78 -21.22
N ALA A 96 -15.62 -21.90 -20.52
CA ALA A 96 -16.97 -21.81 -21.05
C ALA A 96 -17.87 -21.00 -20.13
N ILE A 97 -18.73 -20.16 -20.69
CA ILE A 97 -19.70 -19.35 -19.96
C ILE A 97 -21.11 -19.53 -20.50
N MET A 98 -22.09 -19.43 -19.63
CA MET A 98 -23.46 -19.11 -20.03
C MET A 98 -23.58 -17.61 -20.16
N ALA A 99 -24.15 -17.11 -21.21
CA ALA A 99 -24.29 -15.68 -21.47
C ALA A 99 -25.71 -15.21 -21.18
N VAL A 100 -25.82 -14.16 -20.36
CA VAL A 100 -27.11 -13.58 -19.93
C VAL A 100 -27.17 -12.11 -20.32
N PRO A 101 -27.48 -11.80 -21.59
CA PRO A 101 -27.36 -10.47 -22.15
C PRO A 101 -28.22 -9.40 -21.46
N ALA A 102 -29.33 -9.77 -20.85
CA ALA A 102 -30.14 -8.82 -20.11
C ALA A 102 -29.46 -8.25 -18.86
N HIS A 103 -28.44 -8.94 -18.29
CA HIS A 103 -27.86 -8.64 -16.99
C HIS A 103 -26.31 -8.59 -16.95
N ASP A 104 -25.63 -8.71 -18.08
CA ASP A 104 -24.18 -8.52 -18.23
C ASP A 104 -23.89 -7.63 -19.46
N THR A 105 -23.12 -6.56 -19.26
CA THR A 105 -22.82 -5.58 -20.33
C THR A 105 -22.08 -6.21 -21.51
N ARG A 106 -21.12 -7.12 -21.26
CA ARG A 106 -20.34 -7.79 -22.31
C ARG A 106 -21.23 -8.70 -23.14
N ASP A 107 -22.12 -9.44 -22.46
CA ASP A 107 -23.04 -10.34 -23.11
C ASP A 107 -24.11 -9.55 -23.90
N TRP A 108 -24.53 -8.39 -23.39
CA TRP A 108 -25.45 -7.49 -24.06
C TRP A 108 -24.89 -6.93 -25.38
N GLU A 109 -23.64 -6.42 -25.33
CA GLU A 109 -22.94 -5.91 -26.53
C GLU A 109 -22.78 -7.01 -27.58
N PHE A 110 -22.41 -8.21 -27.15
CA PHE A 110 -22.29 -9.36 -28.03
C PHE A 110 -23.65 -9.76 -28.63
N ALA A 111 -24.68 -9.88 -27.81
CA ALA A 111 -26.04 -10.22 -28.26
C ALA A 111 -26.59 -9.20 -29.27
N LYS A 112 -26.39 -7.90 -29.03
CA LYS A 112 -26.77 -6.82 -29.98
C LYS A 112 -26.04 -6.98 -31.32
N LYS A 113 -24.75 -7.25 -31.30
CA LYS A 113 -23.93 -7.41 -32.50
C LYS A 113 -24.35 -8.62 -33.34
N PHE A 114 -24.67 -9.74 -32.68
CA PHE A 114 -25.01 -10.99 -33.37
C PHE A 114 -26.52 -11.25 -33.50
N GLY A 115 -27.37 -10.31 -33.09
CA GLY A 115 -28.81 -10.42 -33.18
C GLY A 115 -29.41 -11.53 -32.32
N ILE A 116 -28.81 -11.80 -31.17
CA ILE A 116 -29.25 -12.84 -30.24
C ILE A 116 -30.37 -12.29 -29.32
N PRO A 117 -31.47 -13.03 -29.07
CA PRO A 117 -32.52 -12.58 -28.20
C PRO A 117 -32.04 -12.39 -26.74
N MET A 118 -32.68 -11.44 -26.04
CA MET A 118 -32.40 -11.14 -24.64
C MET A 118 -33.66 -11.36 -23.80
N VAL A 119 -33.51 -11.96 -22.63
CA VAL A 119 -34.61 -12.27 -21.72
C VAL A 119 -34.35 -11.63 -20.37
N GLU A 120 -35.21 -10.68 -19.95
CA GLU A 120 -35.16 -10.11 -18.62
C GLU A 120 -35.54 -11.17 -17.58
N VAL A 121 -34.68 -11.40 -16.60
CA VAL A 121 -34.93 -12.38 -15.52
C VAL A 121 -34.86 -11.75 -14.12
N VAL A 122 -34.30 -10.54 -14.00
CA VAL A 122 -34.41 -9.70 -12.80
C VAL A 122 -35.10 -8.40 -13.22
N LYS A 123 -36.21 -8.08 -12.58
CA LYS A 123 -37.01 -6.92 -12.94
C LYS A 123 -36.29 -5.61 -12.70
N GLY A 124 -36.16 -4.78 -13.75
CA GLY A 124 -35.58 -3.43 -13.68
C GLY A 124 -34.88 -3.03 -14.97
N GLY A 125 -34.72 -1.73 -15.18
CA GLY A 125 -34.06 -1.18 -16.36
C GLY A 125 -34.83 -1.31 -17.67
N ASP A 126 -34.16 -0.96 -18.77
CA ASP A 126 -34.67 -1.08 -20.14
C ASP A 126 -33.61 -1.87 -20.95
N ILE A 127 -33.74 -3.20 -20.99
CA ILE A 127 -32.78 -4.13 -21.63
C ILE A 127 -32.63 -3.88 -23.13
N GLU A 128 -33.54 -3.13 -23.78
CA GLU A 128 -33.39 -2.73 -25.18
C GLU A 128 -32.32 -1.63 -25.36
N LYS A 129 -32.08 -0.82 -24.32
CA LYS A 129 -31.12 0.27 -24.36
C LYS A 129 -29.74 -0.15 -23.80
N GLU A 130 -29.76 -0.88 -22.69
CA GLU A 130 -28.55 -1.30 -22.00
C GLU A 130 -28.81 -2.53 -21.11
N ALA A 131 -27.75 -3.24 -20.72
CA ALA A 131 -27.87 -4.33 -19.75
C ALA A 131 -28.25 -3.78 -18.37
N PHE A 132 -29.24 -4.39 -17.71
CA PHE A 132 -29.57 -4.09 -16.34
C PHE A 132 -28.61 -4.84 -15.39
N THR A 133 -27.54 -4.18 -14.98
CA THR A 133 -26.46 -4.77 -14.15
C THR A 133 -26.64 -4.57 -12.65
N ASP A 134 -27.48 -3.60 -12.23
CA ASP A 134 -27.83 -3.39 -10.81
C ASP A 134 -28.89 -4.40 -10.35
N CYS A 135 -28.57 -5.67 -10.50
CA CYS A 135 -29.44 -6.80 -10.22
C CYS A 135 -28.94 -7.65 -9.02
N ALA A 136 -28.20 -7.06 -8.10
CA ALA A 136 -27.80 -7.71 -6.85
C ALA A 136 -28.99 -7.94 -5.90
N SER A 137 -29.96 -7.02 -5.94
CA SER A 137 -31.26 -7.11 -5.27
C SER A 137 -32.37 -6.92 -6.29
N GLY A 138 -33.52 -7.54 -6.09
CA GLY A 138 -34.65 -7.41 -7.02
C GLY A 138 -35.56 -8.61 -6.97
N VAL A 139 -36.56 -8.63 -7.87
CA VAL A 139 -37.54 -9.72 -7.98
C VAL A 139 -37.34 -10.44 -9.30
N MET A 140 -37.30 -11.75 -9.25
CA MET A 140 -37.17 -12.60 -10.42
C MET A 140 -38.44 -12.56 -11.29
N VAL A 141 -38.24 -12.42 -12.61
CA VAL A 141 -39.28 -12.48 -13.62
C VAL A 141 -38.86 -13.46 -14.72
N ASN A 142 -39.81 -13.95 -15.51
CA ASN A 142 -39.54 -14.89 -16.63
C ASN A 142 -38.64 -16.09 -16.27
N SER A 143 -38.65 -16.52 -15.02
CA SER A 143 -37.68 -17.49 -14.47
C SER A 143 -38.36 -18.76 -13.92
N GLY A 144 -39.44 -19.18 -14.53
CA GLY A 144 -40.14 -20.43 -14.14
C GLY A 144 -40.46 -20.46 -12.65
N PHE A 145 -39.98 -21.50 -11.95
CA PHE A 145 -40.21 -21.70 -10.51
C PHE A 145 -39.53 -20.64 -9.60
N LEU A 146 -38.62 -19.82 -10.14
CA LEU A 146 -37.97 -18.72 -9.41
C LEU A 146 -38.75 -17.42 -9.51
N THR A 147 -39.72 -17.31 -10.42
CA THR A 147 -40.47 -16.07 -10.66
C THR A 147 -41.20 -15.61 -9.39
N GLY A 148 -41.01 -14.34 -9.04
CA GLY A 148 -41.56 -13.73 -7.83
C GLY A 148 -40.69 -13.82 -6.59
N MET A 149 -39.61 -14.62 -6.60
CA MET A 149 -38.62 -14.68 -5.52
C MET A 149 -37.71 -13.46 -5.55
N SER A 150 -37.14 -13.10 -4.40
CA SER A 150 -35.98 -12.21 -4.36
C SER A 150 -34.77 -12.90 -5.00
N VAL A 151 -33.76 -12.11 -5.43
CA VAL A 151 -32.53 -12.64 -6.03
C VAL A 151 -31.81 -13.62 -5.09
N ASP A 152 -31.78 -13.33 -3.78
CA ASP A 152 -31.10 -14.19 -2.81
C ASP A 152 -31.87 -15.52 -2.59
N GLU A 153 -33.20 -15.48 -2.49
CA GLU A 153 -34.01 -16.70 -2.42
C GLU A 153 -33.87 -17.53 -3.71
N ALA A 154 -33.84 -16.88 -4.87
CA ALA A 154 -33.66 -17.54 -6.15
C ALA A 154 -32.29 -18.24 -6.27
N LYS A 155 -31.20 -17.61 -5.78
CA LYS A 155 -29.87 -18.24 -5.74
C LYS A 155 -29.86 -19.53 -4.93
N GLU A 156 -30.49 -19.54 -3.76
CA GLU A 156 -30.56 -20.76 -2.95
C GLU A 156 -31.49 -21.81 -3.59
N ALA A 157 -32.63 -21.42 -4.12
CA ALA A 157 -33.55 -22.33 -4.76
C ALA A 157 -32.95 -23.01 -6.00
N ILE A 158 -32.25 -22.23 -6.87
CA ILE A 158 -31.65 -22.78 -8.08
C ILE A 158 -30.45 -23.71 -7.78
N LYS A 159 -29.61 -23.38 -6.79
CA LYS A 159 -28.52 -24.25 -6.36
C LYS A 159 -29.06 -25.62 -5.95
N LYS A 160 -30.05 -25.61 -5.07
CA LYS A 160 -30.70 -26.83 -4.62
C LYS A 160 -31.30 -27.60 -5.79
N TRP A 161 -32.02 -26.96 -6.70
CA TRP A 161 -32.62 -27.59 -7.87
C TRP A 161 -31.55 -28.24 -8.79
N LEU A 162 -30.43 -27.52 -9.04
CA LEU A 162 -29.33 -28.03 -9.87
C LEU A 162 -28.69 -29.29 -9.27
N GLU A 163 -28.51 -29.32 -7.95
CA GLU A 163 -27.94 -30.46 -7.23
C GLU A 163 -28.90 -31.65 -7.24
N GLU A 164 -30.19 -31.46 -6.92
CA GLU A 164 -31.22 -32.50 -6.90
C GLU A 164 -31.45 -33.14 -8.27
N ASN A 165 -31.30 -32.36 -9.35
CA ASN A 165 -31.45 -32.83 -10.72
C ASN A 165 -30.13 -33.32 -11.36
N GLY A 166 -29.03 -33.32 -10.63
CA GLY A 166 -27.71 -33.74 -11.14
C GLY A 166 -27.17 -32.85 -12.27
N LYS A 167 -27.60 -31.57 -12.33
CA LYS A 167 -27.23 -30.59 -13.36
C LYS A 167 -26.11 -29.66 -12.93
N GLY A 168 -25.78 -29.63 -11.66
CA GLY A 168 -24.74 -28.77 -11.12
C GLY A 168 -24.39 -29.13 -9.69
N LYS A 169 -23.38 -28.45 -9.14
CA LYS A 169 -22.99 -28.52 -7.74
C LYS A 169 -22.46 -27.18 -7.26
N THR A 170 -22.70 -26.89 -6.00
CA THR A 170 -22.12 -25.72 -5.34
C THR A 170 -20.63 -25.93 -5.17
N LYS A 171 -19.83 -24.93 -5.57
CA LYS A 171 -18.38 -24.92 -5.41
C LYS A 171 -17.94 -23.57 -4.85
N VAL A 172 -17.15 -23.60 -3.80
CA VAL A 172 -16.51 -22.40 -3.25
C VAL A 172 -15.23 -22.13 -4.03
N ASN A 173 -15.17 -20.98 -4.67
CA ASN A 173 -13.96 -20.48 -5.30
C ASN A 173 -13.49 -19.19 -4.58
N PHE A 174 -12.19 -19.06 -4.46
CA PHE A 174 -11.60 -17.86 -3.87
C PHE A 174 -11.33 -16.82 -4.96
N LYS A 175 -11.56 -15.53 -4.65
CA LYS A 175 -11.23 -14.42 -5.57
C LYS A 175 -9.72 -14.25 -5.72
N LEU A 176 -8.95 -14.62 -4.69
CA LEU A 176 -7.51 -14.58 -4.75
C LEU A 176 -7.01 -15.61 -5.76
N ARG A 177 -6.24 -15.14 -6.75
CA ARG A 177 -5.60 -16.01 -7.74
C ARG A 177 -4.41 -16.71 -7.10
N ASP A 178 -4.07 -17.88 -7.63
CA ASP A 178 -2.85 -18.59 -7.24
C ASP A 178 -1.63 -17.68 -7.47
N TRP A 179 -0.71 -17.72 -6.54
CA TRP A 179 0.55 -17.01 -6.70
C TRP A 179 1.49 -17.83 -7.59
N VAL A 180 1.58 -17.45 -8.85
CA VAL A 180 2.60 -17.97 -9.76
C VAL A 180 3.89 -17.21 -9.50
N PHE A 181 4.81 -17.82 -8.75
CA PHE A 181 6.08 -17.19 -8.36
C PHE A 181 7.20 -17.44 -9.36
N SER A 182 7.09 -18.46 -10.22
CA SER A 182 8.08 -18.77 -11.26
C SER A 182 8.11 -17.72 -12.38
N ARG A 183 9.28 -17.40 -12.87
CA ARG A 183 9.51 -16.45 -13.97
C ARG A 183 10.60 -16.94 -14.90
N GLN A 184 10.48 -16.60 -16.16
CA GLN A 184 11.46 -16.82 -17.22
C GLN A 184 12.57 -15.77 -17.13
N ARG A 185 13.35 -15.82 -16.02
CA ARG A 185 14.46 -14.90 -15.73
C ARG A 185 15.67 -15.65 -15.22
N TYR A 186 16.87 -15.17 -15.57
CA TYR A 186 18.11 -15.74 -15.03
C TYR A 186 18.27 -15.42 -13.54
N TRP A 187 18.14 -14.15 -13.16
CA TRP A 187 18.28 -13.72 -11.76
C TRP A 187 17.05 -14.05 -10.92
N GLY A 188 17.21 -15.01 -10.05
CA GLY A 188 16.22 -15.49 -9.08
C GLY A 188 16.70 -16.78 -8.46
N GLU A 189 16.12 -17.18 -7.34
CA GLU A 189 16.42 -18.47 -6.72
C GLU A 189 15.99 -19.60 -7.69
N PRO A 190 16.87 -20.56 -8.01
CA PRO A 190 16.52 -21.72 -8.82
C PRO A 190 15.46 -22.57 -8.12
N ILE A 191 14.52 -23.11 -8.88
CA ILE A 191 13.50 -24.03 -8.34
C ILE A 191 14.11 -25.43 -8.22
N PRO A 192 14.21 -26.02 -7.03
CA PRO A 192 14.91 -27.28 -6.82
C PRO A 192 14.09 -28.50 -7.24
N LEU A 193 13.63 -28.51 -8.49
CA LEU A 193 12.85 -29.58 -9.09
C LEU A 193 13.45 -30.06 -10.39
N VAL A 194 13.26 -31.33 -10.68
CA VAL A 194 13.56 -31.92 -11.99
C VAL A 194 12.33 -32.58 -12.58
N ASN A 195 12.15 -32.47 -13.90
CA ASN A 195 11.08 -33.14 -14.63
C ASN A 195 11.63 -34.41 -15.30
N CYS A 196 11.05 -35.55 -14.97
CA CYS A 196 11.37 -36.86 -15.53
C CYS A 196 10.16 -37.42 -16.26
N GLU A 197 10.33 -37.89 -17.50
CA GLU A 197 9.23 -38.44 -18.29
C GLU A 197 8.50 -39.59 -17.59
N LYS A 198 9.22 -40.40 -16.77
CA LYS A 198 8.65 -41.52 -16.02
C LYS A 198 8.03 -41.13 -14.69
N CYS A 199 8.67 -40.22 -13.93
CA CYS A 199 8.33 -39.89 -12.54
C CYS A 199 7.58 -38.55 -12.39
N GLY A 200 7.49 -37.76 -13.44
CA GLY A 200 7.00 -36.36 -13.36
C GLY A 200 7.96 -35.45 -12.63
N TRP A 201 7.42 -34.48 -11.92
CA TRP A 201 8.21 -33.55 -11.09
C TRP A 201 8.75 -34.22 -9.83
N VAL A 202 10.07 -34.15 -9.62
CA VAL A 202 10.77 -34.75 -8.48
C VAL A 202 11.64 -33.70 -7.83
N ALA A 203 11.60 -33.61 -6.49
CA ALA A 203 12.46 -32.70 -5.73
C ALA A 203 13.92 -33.14 -5.81
N ILE A 204 14.84 -32.18 -5.89
CA ILE A 204 16.27 -32.40 -5.76
C ILE A 204 16.57 -32.81 -4.30
N PRO A 205 17.43 -33.81 -4.06
CA PRO A 205 17.82 -34.23 -2.71
C PRO A 205 18.49 -33.09 -1.91
N GLU A 206 18.29 -33.08 -0.61
CA GLU A 206 18.81 -32.03 0.29
C GLU A 206 20.34 -31.90 0.27
N ASP A 207 21.05 -32.99 0.06
CA ASP A 207 22.52 -33.03 -0.05
C ASP A 207 23.05 -32.36 -1.33
N GLN A 208 22.17 -32.02 -2.28
CA GLN A 208 22.48 -31.28 -3.50
C GLN A 208 22.05 -29.79 -3.42
N LEU A 209 21.61 -29.34 -2.26
CA LEU A 209 21.28 -27.94 -2.01
C LEU A 209 22.46 -27.20 -1.36
N PRO A 210 22.64 -25.92 -1.64
CA PRO A 210 21.82 -25.07 -2.53
C PRO A 210 22.03 -25.41 -4.01
N LEU A 211 20.94 -25.36 -4.80
CA LEU A 211 21.03 -25.41 -6.25
C LEU A 211 21.53 -24.05 -6.76
N GLU A 212 22.70 -24.03 -7.37
CA GLU A 212 23.31 -22.80 -7.88
C GLU A 212 22.97 -22.58 -9.36
N LEU A 213 22.85 -21.29 -9.73
CA LEU A 213 22.74 -20.90 -11.15
C LEU A 213 24.07 -21.15 -11.86
N PRO A 214 24.05 -21.55 -13.16
CA PRO A 214 25.29 -21.73 -13.92
C PRO A 214 25.97 -20.37 -14.14
N ASN A 215 27.30 -20.32 -14.00
CA ASN A 215 28.05 -19.14 -14.36
C ASN A 215 28.08 -18.96 -15.86
N VAL A 216 27.64 -17.80 -16.34
CA VAL A 216 27.57 -17.48 -17.78
C VAL A 216 28.06 -16.07 -18.03
N ASP A 217 28.67 -15.86 -19.19
CA ASP A 217 29.16 -14.54 -19.61
C ASP A 217 28.02 -13.65 -20.13
N SER A 218 26.93 -14.25 -20.61
CA SER A 218 25.74 -13.56 -21.12
C SER A 218 24.50 -14.42 -20.93
N TYR A 219 23.37 -13.77 -20.71
CA TYR A 219 22.04 -14.37 -20.70
C TYR A 219 21.06 -13.41 -21.35
N GLU A 220 20.41 -13.87 -22.40
CA GLU A 220 19.44 -13.07 -23.14
C GLU A 220 18.09 -13.78 -23.13
N PRO A 221 16.97 -13.04 -23.23
CA PRO A 221 15.66 -13.63 -23.42
C PRO A 221 15.63 -14.51 -24.66
N THR A 222 14.97 -15.63 -24.57
CA THR A 222 14.77 -16.52 -25.71
C THR A 222 13.67 -15.97 -26.64
N GLU A 223 13.77 -16.22 -27.93
CA GLU A 223 12.78 -15.75 -28.93
C GLU A 223 11.40 -16.40 -28.73
N ASN A 224 11.34 -17.59 -28.14
CA ASN A 224 10.12 -18.36 -27.89
C ASN A 224 9.50 -18.11 -26.50
N GLY A 225 10.07 -17.18 -25.70
CA GLY A 225 9.57 -16.85 -24.35
C GLY A 225 9.95 -17.87 -23.26
N GLU A 226 10.79 -18.86 -23.54
CA GLU A 226 11.36 -19.74 -22.52
C GLU A 226 12.38 -19.00 -21.65
N SER A 227 12.71 -19.58 -20.49
CA SER A 227 13.73 -19.04 -19.60
C SER A 227 15.10 -18.93 -20.28
N PRO A 228 15.91 -17.90 -19.99
CA PRO A 228 17.30 -17.82 -20.41
C PRO A 228 18.17 -19.02 -20.00
N LEU A 229 17.73 -19.80 -19.01
CA LEU A 229 18.37 -21.05 -18.60
C LEU A 229 18.06 -22.22 -19.55
N ALA A 230 16.96 -22.20 -20.27
CA ALA A 230 16.51 -23.33 -21.11
C ALA A 230 17.55 -23.77 -22.16
N PRO A 231 18.30 -22.89 -22.85
CA PRO A 231 19.32 -23.32 -23.80
C PRO A 231 20.62 -23.82 -23.13
N MET A 232 20.78 -23.73 -21.82
CA MET A 232 21.98 -24.15 -21.09
C MET A 232 21.96 -25.65 -20.82
N THR A 233 22.09 -26.46 -21.86
CA THR A 233 21.87 -27.91 -21.83
C THR A 233 22.71 -28.66 -20.81
N ASP A 234 23.94 -28.22 -20.53
CA ASP A 234 24.84 -28.83 -19.56
C ASP A 234 24.32 -28.67 -18.12
N TRP A 235 23.63 -27.57 -17.84
CA TRP A 235 22.99 -27.34 -16.55
C TRP A 235 21.59 -27.94 -16.50
N VAL A 236 20.80 -27.85 -17.57
CA VAL A 236 19.42 -28.33 -17.63
C VAL A 236 19.32 -29.84 -17.55
N ASN A 237 20.15 -30.55 -18.31
CA ASN A 237 20.09 -32.02 -18.36
C ASN A 237 20.72 -32.63 -17.10
N THR A 238 19.99 -33.54 -16.48
CA THR A 238 20.39 -34.18 -15.22
C THR A 238 19.81 -35.59 -15.11
N THR A 239 20.06 -36.24 -13.98
CA THR A 239 19.54 -37.56 -13.66
C THR A 239 18.39 -37.44 -12.66
N CYS A 240 17.30 -38.17 -12.87
CA CYS A 240 16.18 -38.23 -11.95
C CYS A 240 16.59 -38.85 -10.62
N PRO A 241 16.42 -38.16 -9.48
CA PRO A 241 16.77 -38.73 -8.17
C PRO A 241 15.92 -39.96 -7.77
N CYS A 242 14.73 -40.10 -8.36
CA CYS A 242 13.83 -41.20 -8.04
C CYS A 242 14.14 -42.48 -8.81
N CYS A 243 14.35 -42.39 -10.14
CA CYS A 243 14.49 -43.60 -10.98
C CYS A 243 15.84 -43.76 -11.67
N GLY A 244 16.74 -42.79 -11.52
CA GLY A 244 18.06 -42.80 -12.17
C GLY A 244 18.05 -42.55 -13.69
N GLY A 245 16.90 -42.31 -14.29
CA GLY A 245 16.73 -42.02 -15.71
C GLY A 245 17.02 -40.58 -16.07
N PRO A 246 17.03 -40.22 -17.38
CA PRO A 246 17.19 -38.84 -17.81
C PRO A 246 16.11 -37.91 -17.26
N ALA A 247 16.48 -36.71 -16.85
CA ALA A 247 15.58 -35.67 -16.38
C ALA A 247 16.09 -34.28 -16.77
N LYS A 248 15.24 -33.28 -16.67
CA LYS A 248 15.59 -31.87 -16.92
C LYS A 248 15.29 -31.05 -15.68
N ARG A 249 16.23 -30.17 -15.29
CA ARG A 249 15.97 -29.18 -14.23
C ARG A 249 14.90 -28.20 -14.68
N GLU A 250 14.12 -27.70 -13.70
CA GLU A 250 13.28 -26.55 -13.92
C GLU A 250 14.15 -25.34 -14.31
N THR A 251 13.74 -24.64 -15.35
CA THR A 251 14.50 -23.50 -15.91
C THR A 251 13.95 -22.15 -15.49
N ASP A 252 12.73 -22.09 -14.98
CA ASP A 252 12.21 -20.89 -14.35
C ASP A 252 12.90 -20.65 -13.00
N THR A 253 12.95 -19.40 -12.58
CA THR A 253 13.47 -19.00 -11.28
C THR A 253 12.41 -18.31 -10.43
N MET A 254 12.70 -18.09 -9.16
CA MET A 254 11.81 -17.43 -8.20
C MET A 254 12.35 -16.01 -7.86
N PRO A 255 12.26 -15.02 -8.76
CA PRO A 255 12.84 -13.71 -8.54
C PRO A 255 11.99 -12.83 -7.62
N GLN A 256 12.61 -11.78 -7.06
CA GLN A 256 11.95 -10.68 -6.35
C GLN A 256 11.12 -11.11 -5.13
N TRP A 257 9.81 -11.27 -5.31
CA TRP A 257 8.86 -11.47 -4.22
C TRP A 257 8.98 -12.81 -3.51
N ALA A 258 9.54 -13.82 -4.14
CA ALA A 258 9.81 -15.10 -3.50
C ALA A 258 10.90 -14.93 -2.42
N GLY A 259 12.08 -14.43 -2.78
CA GLY A 259 13.15 -14.17 -1.84
C GLY A 259 12.79 -13.12 -0.80
N SER A 260 12.13 -12.01 -1.20
CA SER A 260 11.70 -10.96 -0.28
C SER A 260 10.62 -11.41 0.71
N SER A 261 9.95 -12.54 0.46
CA SER A 261 8.86 -13.02 1.31
C SER A 261 9.32 -13.54 2.68
N TRP A 262 10.60 -13.81 2.87
CA TRP A 262 11.11 -14.41 4.10
C TRP A 262 12.42 -13.82 4.62
N TYR A 263 12.96 -12.76 4.01
CA TYR A 263 14.24 -12.15 4.39
C TYR A 263 14.29 -11.75 5.87
N PHE A 264 13.18 -11.23 6.43
CA PHE A 264 13.09 -10.78 7.82
C PHE A 264 13.21 -11.96 8.82
N LEU A 265 12.83 -13.17 8.41
CA LEU A 265 13.07 -14.38 9.20
C LEU A 265 14.54 -14.77 9.17
N ARG A 266 15.18 -14.68 8.00
CA ARG A 266 16.61 -14.98 7.87
C ARG A 266 17.48 -13.99 8.63
N TYR A 267 17.07 -12.74 8.75
CA TYR A 267 17.76 -11.72 9.55
C TYR A 267 17.83 -12.07 11.04
N CYS A 268 16.91 -12.89 11.56
CA CYS A 268 16.95 -13.34 12.95
C CYS A 268 18.18 -14.21 13.25
N ASP A 269 18.69 -14.94 12.23
CA ASP A 269 19.81 -15.86 12.39
C ASP A 269 20.57 -16.04 11.04
N PRO A 270 21.28 -14.99 10.57
CA PRO A 270 21.81 -14.91 9.21
C PRO A 270 22.93 -15.90 8.90
N HIS A 271 23.60 -16.42 9.94
CA HIS A 271 24.73 -17.34 9.80
C HIS A 271 24.35 -18.80 10.05
N ASN A 272 23.08 -19.12 10.19
CA ASN A 272 22.62 -20.48 10.39
C ASN A 272 22.73 -21.28 9.09
N ASP A 273 23.54 -22.32 9.09
CA ASP A 273 23.79 -23.22 7.95
C ASP A 273 22.90 -24.49 7.96
N LYS A 274 22.05 -24.66 8.99
CA LYS A 274 21.25 -25.88 9.20
C LYS A 274 19.75 -25.66 8.98
N ALA A 275 19.27 -24.45 9.18
CA ALA A 275 17.86 -24.10 9.10
C ALA A 275 17.67 -22.66 8.58
N LEU A 276 16.45 -22.30 8.25
CA LEU A 276 16.03 -20.93 7.92
C LEU A 276 16.47 -19.94 9.00
N ALA A 277 16.25 -20.27 10.25
CA ALA A 277 16.76 -19.65 11.46
C ALA A 277 16.55 -20.62 12.64
N SER A 278 17.26 -20.45 13.75
CA SER A 278 17.02 -21.24 14.96
C SER A 278 15.63 -20.93 15.55
N LYS A 279 15.04 -21.91 16.20
CA LYS A 279 13.74 -21.75 16.83
C LYS A 279 13.77 -20.66 17.90
N GLU A 280 14.83 -20.63 18.69
CA GLU A 280 15.04 -19.64 19.76
C GLU A 280 15.11 -18.22 19.19
N ALA A 281 15.82 -18.01 18.08
CA ALA A 281 15.89 -16.71 17.43
C ALA A 281 14.53 -16.27 16.86
N LEU A 282 13.79 -17.20 16.25
CA LEU A 282 12.45 -16.91 15.74
C LEU A 282 11.45 -16.60 16.86
N GLU A 283 11.49 -17.34 17.98
CA GLU A 283 10.63 -17.09 19.14
C GLU A 283 10.94 -15.72 19.80
N TYR A 284 12.19 -15.26 19.75
CA TYR A 284 12.58 -13.99 20.32
C TYR A 284 12.28 -12.79 19.42
N TRP A 285 12.57 -12.88 18.11
CA TRP A 285 12.51 -11.74 17.18
C TRP A 285 11.21 -11.63 16.40
N THR A 286 10.32 -12.65 16.45
CA THR A 286 9.06 -12.62 15.70
C THR A 286 7.85 -12.71 16.61
N PRO A 287 6.72 -12.10 16.22
CA PRO A 287 6.49 -11.34 14.99
C PRO A 287 7.20 -9.99 15.01
N VAL A 288 7.52 -9.42 13.83
CA VAL A 288 8.13 -8.09 13.72
C VAL A 288 7.24 -7.05 14.39
N ASP A 289 7.80 -6.25 15.29
CA ASP A 289 7.02 -5.31 16.11
C ASP A 289 6.36 -4.21 15.27
N TRP A 290 7.13 -3.63 14.34
CA TRP A 290 6.63 -2.56 13.49
C TRP A 290 7.22 -2.63 12.08
N TYR A 291 6.37 -2.75 11.08
CA TYR A 291 6.74 -2.92 9.68
C TYR A 291 6.29 -1.74 8.83
N ASN A 292 7.24 -0.98 8.33
CA ASN A 292 6.98 0.21 7.50
C ASN A 292 7.29 -0.08 6.04
N GLY A 293 6.45 0.41 5.14
CA GLY A 293 6.66 0.24 3.70
C GLY A 293 5.64 0.98 2.86
N GLY A 294 5.87 1.04 1.55
CA GLY A 294 4.98 1.70 0.61
C GLY A 294 3.61 1.03 0.51
N MET A 295 2.59 1.83 0.19
CA MET A 295 1.22 1.36 0.01
C MET A 295 1.11 0.32 -1.13
N GLU A 296 1.92 0.44 -2.18
CA GLU A 296 1.97 -0.47 -3.32
C GLU A 296 2.27 -1.92 -2.93
N HIS A 297 3.03 -2.12 -1.83
CA HIS A 297 3.37 -3.45 -1.34
C HIS A 297 2.21 -4.19 -0.67
N THR A 298 1.07 -3.55 -0.45
CA THR A 298 -0.12 -4.21 0.11
C THR A 298 -0.57 -5.41 -0.72
N THR A 299 -0.48 -5.29 -2.05
CA THR A 299 -0.85 -6.35 -3.00
C THR A 299 0.36 -7.08 -3.60
N LEU A 300 1.58 -6.76 -3.18
CA LEU A 300 2.84 -7.34 -3.65
C LEU A 300 3.55 -8.04 -2.47
N HIS A 301 4.65 -7.46 -1.99
CA HIS A 301 5.48 -8.04 -0.94
C HIS A 301 4.70 -8.45 0.32
N LEU A 302 3.80 -7.61 0.83
CA LEU A 302 3.05 -7.91 2.06
C LEU A 302 2.09 -9.09 1.88
N LEU A 303 1.44 -9.19 0.72
CA LEU A 303 0.57 -10.33 0.41
C LEU A 303 1.37 -11.63 0.38
N TYR A 304 2.50 -11.62 -0.33
CA TYR A 304 3.31 -12.83 -0.53
C TYR A 304 4.05 -13.24 0.75
N SER A 305 4.61 -12.28 1.50
CA SER A 305 5.29 -12.57 2.76
C SER A 305 4.33 -13.13 3.82
N ARG A 306 3.09 -12.62 3.89
CA ARG A 306 2.07 -13.17 4.78
C ARG A 306 1.62 -14.57 4.35
N PHE A 307 1.47 -14.80 3.05
CA PHE A 307 1.14 -16.13 2.52
C PHE A 307 2.25 -17.14 2.88
N TRP A 308 3.51 -16.78 2.61
CA TRP A 308 4.68 -17.60 2.92
C TRP A 308 4.81 -17.87 4.43
N HIS A 309 4.63 -16.86 5.25
CA HIS A 309 4.69 -16.97 6.71
C HIS A 309 3.59 -17.89 7.26
N LYS A 310 2.37 -17.81 6.74
CA LYS A 310 1.27 -18.70 7.14
C LYS A 310 1.56 -20.15 6.76
N PHE A 311 2.14 -20.39 5.60
CA PHE A 311 2.60 -21.72 5.21
C PHE A 311 3.69 -22.24 6.18
N LEU A 312 4.68 -21.42 6.51
CA LEU A 312 5.73 -21.79 7.48
C LEU A 312 5.16 -22.05 8.88
N TYR A 313 4.11 -21.33 9.26
CA TYR A 313 3.39 -21.60 10.50
C TYR A 313 2.68 -22.95 10.47
N ASP A 314 1.99 -23.28 9.38
CA ASP A 314 1.24 -24.53 9.22
C ASP A 314 2.16 -25.75 9.29
N ILE A 315 3.41 -25.63 8.82
CA ILE A 315 4.44 -26.67 8.93
C ILE A 315 5.33 -26.58 10.19
N GLY A 316 5.02 -25.64 11.11
CA GLY A 316 5.67 -25.54 12.41
C GLY A 316 7.07 -24.89 12.42
N VAL A 317 7.44 -24.15 11.38
CA VAL A 317 8.77 -23.47 11.27
C VAL A 317 8.77 -22.14 12.01
N VAL A 318 7.70 -21.38 11.98
CA VAL A 318 7.57 -20.08 12.67
C VAL A 318 6.54 -20.15 13.81
N PRO A 319 6.72 -19.37 14.89
CA PRO A 319 5.89 -19.48 16.09
C PRO A 319 4.54 -18.77 15.99
N THR A 320 4.35 -17.85 15.03
CA THR A 320 3.15 -17.00 14.94
C THR A 320 2.48 -17.09 13.58
N LYS A 321 1.14 -16.88 13.55
CA LYS A 321 0.37 -16.89 12.28
C LYS A 321 0.58 -15.66 11.42
N GLU A 322 0.90 -14.52 12.04
CA GLU A 322 1.12 -13.25 11.36
C GLU A 322 2.58 -12.81 11.53
N PRO A 323 3.21 -12.33 10.45
CA PRO A 323 4.62 -11.92 10.49
C PRO A 323 4.84 -10.57 11.17
N TYR A 324 3.84 -9.69 11.18
CA TYR A 324 3.95 -8.31 11.66
C TYR A 324 2.88 -7.99 12.69
N GLN A 325 3.26 -7.33 13.81
CA GLN A 325 2.32 -6.85 14.83
C GLN A 325 1.65 -5.56 14.40
N LYS A 326 2.43 -4.61 13.91
CA LYS A 326 1.98 -3.30 13.44
C LYS A 326 2.53 -3.01 12.05
N ARG A 327 1.68 -2.50 11.18
CA ARG A 327 2.09 -2.06 9.85
C ARG A 327 1.68 -0.60 9.63
N THR A 328 2.60 0.21 9.11
CA THR A 328 2.34 1.58 8.67
C THR A 328 2.74 1.73 7.21
N SER A 329 1.89 2.38 6.43
CA SER A 329 2.24 2.78 5.06
C SER A 329 2.77 4.20 5.06
N HIS A 330 3.97 4.40 4.51
CA HIS A 330 4.41 5.76 4.23
C HIS A 330 3.74 6.32 2.97
N GLY A 331 3.60 7.65 2.92
CA GLY A 331 3.17 8.38 1.74
C GLY A 331 4.24 8.37 0.64
N MET A 332 3.85 8.85 -0.53
CA MET A 332 4.75 8.94 -1.68
C MET A 332 5.17 10.40 -1.89
N ILE A 333 6.46 10.64 -2.10
CA ILE A 333 6.94 11.94 -2.57
C ILE A 333 6.68 12.02 -4.07
N LEU A 334 5.86 12.98 -4.46
CA LEU A 334 5.46 13.23 -5.83
C LEU A 334 6.38 14.26 -6.49
N GLY A 335 6.39 14.35 -7.80
CA GLY A 335 7.03 15.44 -8.52
C GLY A 335 6.37 16.79 -8.19
N GLU A 336 7.00 17.90 -8.56
CA GLU A 336 6.48 19.26 -8.30
C GLU A 336 5.09 19.50 -8.88
N ASN A 337 4.73 18.76 -9.94
CA ASN A 337 3.41 18.78 -10.57
C ASN A 337 2.34 17.92 -9.83
N GLY A 338 2.69 17.31 -8.70
CA GLY A 338 1.80 16.42 -7.96
C GLY A 338 1.59 15.03 -8.55
N GLU A 339 2.35 14.66 -9.59
CA GLU A 339 2.30 13.33 -10.19
C GLU A 339 3.42 12.42 -9.68
N LYS A 340 3.21 11.11 -9.78
CA LYS A 340 4.24 10.11 -9.45
C LYS A 340 5.50 10.36 -10.28
N MET A 341 6.66 10.41 -9.61
CA MET A 341 7.96 10.54 -10.28
C MET A 341 8.22 9.33 -11.18
N SER A 342 8.67 9.60 -12.42
CA SER A 342 9.03 8.59 -13.40
C SER A 342 10.10 9.13 -14.35
N LYS A 343 11.09 8.28 -14.70
CA LYS A 343 12.12 8.62 -15.70
C LYS A 343 11.51 8.99 -17.06
N SER A 344 10.44 8.31 -17.46
CA SER A 344 9.73 8.59 -18.72
C SER A 344 9.01 9.95 -18.74
N ARG A 345 8.67 10.50 -17.57
CA ARG A 345 8.03 11.83 -17.42
C ARG A 345 9.04 12.96 -17.21
N GLY A 346 10.31 12.65 -16.95
CA GLY A 346 11.34 13.64 -16.70
C GLY A 346 11.15 14.46 -15.41
N ASN A 347 10.33 13.99 -14.45
CA ASN A 347 10.00 14.68 -13.21
C ASN A 347 10.67 14.05 -11.97
N VAL A 348 11.72 13.27 -12.17
CA VAL A 348 12.47 12.61 -11.09
C VAL A 348 13.41 13.61 -10.45
N VAL A 349 13.42 13.67 -9.11
CA VAL A 349 14.44 14.35 -8.31
C VAL A 349 15.45 13.29 -7.87
N ASN A 350 16.72 13.48 -8.23
CA ASN A 350 17.78 12.60 -7.81
C ASN A 350 18.28 12.97 -6.41
N PRO A 351 18.23 12.07 -5.41
CA PRO A 351 18.73 12.33 -4.07
C PRO A 351 20.19 12.76 -4.02
N ASP A 352 21.05 12.17 -4.86
CA ASP A 352 22.48 12.51 -4.88
C ASP A 352 22.74 13.97 -5.25
N ASP A 353 21.96 14.52 -6.20
CA ASP A 353 22.07 15.92 -6.59
C ASP A 353 21.69 16.85 -5.43
N ILE A 354 20.64 16.49 -4.69
CA ILE A 354 20.20 17.24 -3.51
C ILE A 354 21.23 17.18 -2.37
N VAL A 355 21.78 15.99 -2.13
CA VAL A 355 22.82 15.80 -1.11
C VAL A 355 24.09 16.60 -1.45
N ASN A 356 24.48 16.60 -2.72
CA ASN A 356 25.64 17.36 -3.18
C ASN A 356 25.43 18.89 -3.09
N GLU A 357 24.21 19.37 -3.33
CA GLU A 357 23.90 20.82 -3.29
C GLU A 357 23.62 21.33 -1.87
N TYR A 358 22.85 20.59 -1.07
CA TYR A 358 22.34 21.06 0.22
C TYR A 358 22.84 20.27 1.44
N GLY A 359 23.42 19.11 1.24
CA GLY A 359 23.83 18.18 2.29
C GLY A 359 22.77 17.17 2.70
N ALA A 360 23.21 16.01 3.18
CA ALA A 360 22.35 14.89 3.54
C ALA A 360 21.34 15.25 4.64
N ASP A 361 21.77 15.94 5.70
CA ASP A 361 20.89 16.32 6.81
C ASP A 361 19.77 17.29 6.37
N THR A 362 20.06 18.18 5.41
CA THR A 362 19.05 19.05 4.84
C THR A 362 17.99 18.26 4.08
N MET A 363 18.41 17.28 3.29
CA MET A 363 17.49 16.41 2.57
C MET A 363 16.63 15.59 3.52
N ARG A 364 17.24 14.94 4.54
CA ARG A 364 16.53 14.17 5.56
C ARG A 364 15.47 15.00 6.29
N LEU A 365 15.87 16.19 6.76
CA LEU A 365 14.95 17.15 7.40
C LEU A 365 13.80 17.53 6.48
N TYR A 366 14.09 17.81 5.21
CA TYR A 366 13.07 18.20 4.25
C TYR A 366 12.06 17.10 3.99
N GLU A 367 12.50 15.85 3.75
CA GLU A 367 11.61 14.72 3.52
C GLU A 367 10.72 14.41 4.73
N MET A 368 11.27 14.55 5.95
CA MET A 368 10.50 14.35 7.18
C MET A 368 9.60 15.54 7.54
N PHE A 369 9.88 16.73 7.01
CA PHE A 369 9.12 17.94 7.30
C PHE A 369 8.03 18.28 6.28
N ILE A 370 8.14 17.77 5.03
CA ILE A 370 7.26 18.13 3.91
C ILE A 370 5.79 17.83 4.15
N GLY A 371 5.47 16.85 5.00
CA GLY A 371 4.09 16.47 5.29
C GLY A 371 3.97 15.37 6.34
N ASP A 372 2.75 14.89 6.49
CA ASP A 372 2.44 13.72 7.33
C ASP A 372 3.06 12.46 6.71
N PHE A 373 3.67 11.62 7.54
CA PHE A 373 4.37 10.40 7.10
C PHE A 373 3.50 9.47 6.23
N GLU A 374 2.21 9.37 6.52
CA GLU A 374 1.30 8.47 5.82
C GLU A 374 0.67 9.09 4.55
N LYS A 375 0.92 10.38 4.29
CA LYS A 375 0.31 11.11 3.17
C LYS A 375 1.31 11.39 2.06
N ALA A 376 0.83 11.35 0.82
CA ALA A 376 1.61 11.81 -0.31
C ALA A 376 1.80 13.33 -0.25
N ALA A 377 3.00 13.79 -0.62
CA ALA A 377 3.35 15.21 -0.67
C ALA A 377 4.11 15.54 -1.96
N PRO A 378 3.82 16.66 -2.64
CA PRO A 378 4.57 17.08 -3.80
C PRO A 378 5.93 17.66 -3.39
N TRP A 379 6.97 17.33 -4.14
CA TRP A 379 8.28 17.95 -3.99
C TRP A 379 8.20 19.45 -4.23
N ASN A 380 8.97 20.24 -3.46
CA ASN A 380 9.08 21.68 -3.63
C ASN A 380 10.53 22.11 -3.42
N SER A 381 11.23 22.39 -4.51
CA SER A 381 12.65 22.77 -4.50
C SER A 381 12.94 24.10 -3.77
N ALA A 382 11.95 24.97 -3.65
CA ALA A 382 12.13 26.21 -2.89
C ALA A 382 12.11 25.99 -1.37
N SER A 383 11.35 25.01 -0.89
CA SER A 383 11.19 24.75 0.55
C SER A 383 12.41 24.12 1.20
N ILE A 384 13.24 23.39 0.45
CA ILE A 384 14.45 22.75 0.97
C ILE A 384 15.46 23.77 1.52
N LYS A 385 15.51 24.97 0.94
CA LYS A 385 16.34 26.09 1.42
C LYS A 385 15.99 26.54 2.85
N GLY A 386 14.74 26.34 3.25
CA GLY A 386 14.30 26.60 4.63
C GLY A 386 14.94 25.61 5.61
N CYS A 387 15.00 24.33 5.26
CA CYS A 387 15.66 23.29 6.05
C CYS A 387 17.17 23.52 6.12
N ARG A 388 17.81 23.93 5.02
CA ARG A 388 19.24 24.29 5.03
C ARG A 388 19.53 25.44 6.01
N ARG A 389 18.74 26.52 5.97
CA ARG A 389 18.89 27.64 6.91
C ARG A 389 18.66 27.21 8.36
N PHE A 390 17.75 26.28 8.60
CA PHE A 390 17.55 25.73 9.95
C PHE A 390 18.81 25.00 10.44
N VAL A 391 19.41 24.14 9.63
CA VAL A 391 20.68 23.44 9.96
C VAL A 391 21.79 24.45 10.25
N GLU A 392 21.96 25.46 9.41
CA GLU A 392 22.97 26.50 9.60
C GLU A 392 22.75 27.31 10.88
N ARG A 393 21.52 27.66 11.22
CA ARG A 393 21.19 28.30 12.47
C ARG A 393 21.50 27.45 13.69
N VAL A 394 21.22 26.15 13.62
CA VAL A 394 21.57 25.21 14.70
C VAL A 394 23.08 25.12 14.87
N TRP A 395 23.82 25.05 13.77
CA TRP A 395 25.28 25.10 13.81
C TRP A 395 25.83 26.40 14.47
N ASN A 396 25.26 27.54 14.11
CA ASN A 396 25.70 28.85 14.61
C ASN A 396 25.33 29.10 16.08
N LEU A 397 24.58 28.23 16.74
CA LEU A 397 24.31 28.34 18.18
C LEU A 397 25.61 28.30 19.01
N GLN A 398 26.67 27.63 18.53
CA GLN A 398 27.97 27.59 19.19
C GLN A 398 28.56 29.00 19.45
N ASP A 399 28.21 29.97 18.61
CA ASP A 399 28.72 31.35 18.71
C ASP A 399 28.08 32.16 19.84
N ILE A 400 26.94 31.68 20.39
CA ILE A 400 26.19 32.36 21.44
C ILE A 400 26.07 31.52 22.73
N VAL A 401 26.93 30.51 22.89
CA VAL A 401 26.97 29.68 24.11
C VAL A 401 27.43 30.53 25.29
N SER A 402 26.67 30.52 26.39
CA SER A 402 26.97 31.19 27.64
C SER A 402 27.68 30.24 28.64
N ASP A 403 28.30 30.85 29.67
CA ASP A 403 28.94 30.11 30.76
C ASP A 403 27.95 29.62 31.84
N GLU A 404 26.67 29.91 31.68
CA GLU A 404 25.60 29.42 32.57
C GLU A 404 25.41 27.91 32.45
N ASN A 405 24.96 27.25 33.53
CA ASN A 405 24.70 25.81 33.57
C ASN A 405 23.19 25.53 33.67
N GLY A 406 22.81 24.34 33.25
CA GLY A 406 21.43 23.87 33.28
C GLY A 406 20.51 24.54 32.26
N ILE A 407 19.23 24.25 32.35
CA ILE A 407 18.19 24.93 31.54
C ILE A 407 17.80 26.21 32.28
N ARG A 408 17.87 27.33 31.57
CA ARG A 408 17.51 28.64 32.14
C ARG A 408 16.01 28.74 32.39
N GLU A 409 15.62 29.37 33.51
CA GLU A 409 14.22 29.53 33.91
C GLU A 409 13.33 30.07 32.79
N LYS A 410 13.85 31.04 32.03
CA LYS A 410 13.16 31.66 30.89
C LYS A 410 12.77 30.65 29.79
N LEU A 411 13.53 29.61 29.59
CA LEU A 411 13.34 28.58 28.54
C LEU A 411 12.92 27.23 29.09
N GLU A 412 12.81 27.08 30.42
CA GLU A 412 12.56 25.78 31.06
C GLU A 412 11.27 25.13 30.55
N ALA A 413 10.18 25.87 30.51
CA ALA A 413 8.91 25.35 30.02
C ALA A 413 8.97 24.96 28.53
N SER A 414 9.66 25.76 27.70
CA SER A 414 9.81 25.51 26.26
C SER A 414 10.65 24.27 25.98
N PHE A 415 11.75 24.07 26.73
CA PHE A 415 12.55 22.85 26.62
C PHE A 415 11.76 21.60 27.03
N HIS A 416 11.11 21.59 28.21
CA HIS A 416 10.34 20.44 28.65
C HIS A 416 9.15 20.12 27.74
N LYS A 417 8.44 21.12 27.22
CA LYS A 417 7.40 20.95 26.20
C LYS A 417 7.95 20.36 24.90
N THR A 418 9.12 20.83 24.45
CA THR A 418 9.73 20.34 23.21
C THR A 418 10.24 18.93 23.38
N ILE A 419 10.90 18.57 24.50
CA ILE A 419 11.29 17.18 24.79
C ILE A 419 10.08 16.27 24.73
N LYS A 420 9.00 16.60 25.45
CA LYS A 420 7.76 15.85 25.44
C LYS A 420 7.21 15.69 24.01
N LYS A 421 7.04 16.82 23.32
CA LYS A 421 6.47 16.85 21.97
C LYS A 421 7.28 16.04 20.96
N VAL A 422 8.59 16.15 20.95
CA VAL A 422 9.47 15.41 20.04
C VAL A 422 9.43 13.92 20.36
N THR A 423 9.43 13.54 21.65
CA THR A 423 9.32 12.14 22.09
C THR A 423 8.02 11.50 21.59
N GLU A 424 6.88 12.13 21.89
CA GLU A 424 5.57 11.63 21.48
C GLU A 424 5.41 11.59 19.94
N ASP A 425 5.96 12.56 19.24
CA ASP A 425 5.87 12.66 17.78
C ASP A 425 6.73 11.59 17.08
N ILE A 426 7.91 11.26 17.61
CA ILE A 426 8.74 10.16 17.08
C ILE A 426 7.99 8.83 17.23
N ASP A 427 7.42 8.55 18.39
CA ASP A 427 6.65 7.33 18.66
C ASP A 427 5.44 7.18 17.72
N ASN A 428 4.88 8.31 17.28
CA ASN A 428 3.71 8.35 16.42
C ASN A 428 4.02 8.65 14.94
N LEU A 429 5.29 8.66 14.52
CA LEU A 429 5.74 9.00 13.17
C LEU A 429 5.27 10.40 12.70
N LYS A 430 5.23 11.36 13.62
CA LYS A 430 4.87 12.77 13.35
C LYS A 430 6.12 13.66 13.24
N ALA A 431 7.11 13.21 12.46
CA ALA A 431 8.38 13.92 12.30
C ALA A 431 8.21 15.40 11.89
N ASN A 432 7.22 15.70 11.06
CA ASN A 432 6.94 17.07 10.62
C ASN A 432 6.58 18.00 11.79
N THR A 433 5.81 17.55 12.77
CA THR A 433 5.45 18.36 13.94
C THR A 433 6.57 18.39 14.97
N ALA A 434 7.37 17.33 15.12
CA ALA A 434 8.59 17.33 15.91
C ALA A 434 9.60 18.35 15.42
N ILE A 435 9.87 18.37 14.11
CA ILE A 435 10.79 19.36 13.48
C ILE A 435 10.24 20.78 13.65
N ALA A 436 8.93 20.99 13.50
CA ALA A 436 8.31 22.30 13.74
C ALA A 436 8.50 22.77 15.20
N ALA A 437 8.39 21.87 16.18
CA ALA A 437 8.65 22.18 17.59
C ALA A 437 10.12 22.59 17.81
N LEU A 438 11.07 21.89 17.21
CA LEU A 438 12.49 22.23 17.24
C LEU A 438 12.77 23.59 16.57
N MET A 439 12.10 23.90 15.46
CA MET A 439 12.23 25.23 14.81
C MET A 439 11.70 26.34 15.70
N SER A 440 10.62 26.11 16.43
CA SER A 440 10.05 27.06 17.38
C SER A 440 11.00 27.30 18.55
N LEU A 441 11.50 26.22 19.18
CA LEU A 441 12.47 26.31 20.27
C LEU A 441 13.74 27.05 19.84
N LEU A 442 14.23 26.80 18.61
CA LEU A 442 15.38 27.52 18.06
C LEU A 442 15.14 29.05 17.98
N ASN A 443 13.94 29.46 17.59
CA ASN A 443 13.58 30.88 17.56
C ASN A 443 13.61 31.50 18.98
N GLU A 444 13.03 30.80 19.97
CA GLU A 444 13.02 31.26 21.37
C GLU A 444 14.45 31.36 21.95
N ILE A 445 15.34 30.41 21.58
CA ILE A 445 16.77 30.49 21.95
C ILE A 445 17.41 31.74 21.39
N TYR A 446 17.23 32.02 20.10
CA TYR A 446 17.77 33.23 19.48
C TYR A 446 17.17 34.52 20.07
N ASP A 447 15.88 34.56 20.36
CA ASP A 447 15.20 35.67 21.00
C ASP A 447 15.69 35.86 22.45
N SER A 448 16.18 34.82 23.10
CA SER A 448 16.81 34.91 24.41
C SER A 448 18.23 35.44 24.40
N GLY A 449 18.88 35.47 23.22
CA GLY A 449 20.21 36.05 22.96
C GLY A 449 21.39 35.12 23.28
N SER A 450 21.18 33.99 23.93
CA SER A 450 22.24 33.00 24.26
C SER A 450 21.65 31.60 24.43
N ILE A 451 22.52 30.59 24.58
CA ILE A 451 22.19 29.22 24.93
C ILE A 451 23.21 28.70 25.93
N THR A 452 22.79 27.88 26.93
CA THR A 452 23.75 27.19 27.80
C THR A 452 24.27 25.92 27.12
N LYS A 453 25.40 25.40 27.61
CA LYS A 453 25.92 24.09 27.13
C LYS A 453 24.90 22.95 27.32
N ASP A 454 24.19 22.94 28.44
CA ASP A 454 23.21 21.92 28.72
C ASP A 454 21.98 22.03 27.82
N GLU A 455 21.49 23.25 27.56
CA GLU A 455 20.41 23.50 26.61
C GLU A 455 20.83 23.06 25.20
N TYR A 456 22.04 23.39 24.76
CA TYR A 456 22.53 23.01 23.43
C TYR A 456 22.70 21.51 23.29
N LYS A 457 23.18 20.84 24.35
CA LYS A 457 23.28 19.39 24.42
C LYS A 457 21.91 18.72 24.25
N ILE A 458 20.89 19.20 24.98
CA ILE A 458 19.50 18.69 24.88
C ILE A 458 18.96 18.92 23.46
N PHE A 459 19.11 20.13 22.91
CA PHE A 459 18.65 20.45 21.56
C PHE A 459 19.27 19.53 20.52
N THR A 460 20.59 19.29 20.62
CA THR A 460 21.34 18.42 19.72
C THR A 460 20.87 16.98 19.80
N LEU A 461 20.59 16.46 21.02
CA LEU A 461 20.04 15.12 21.22
C LEU A 461 18.65 14.96 20.54
N LEU A 462 17.77 15.96 20.72
CA LEU A 462 16.43 15.94 20.12
C LEU A 462 16.46 16.01 18.58
N LEU A 463 17.46 16.71 18.03
CA LEU A 463 17.61 16.87 16.58
C LEU A 463 18.28 15.66 15.91
N ASN A 464 19.10 14.90 16.66
CA ASN A 464 19.92 13.81 16.09
C ASN A 464 19.17 12.80 15.21
N PRO A 465 17.96 12.32 15.56
CA PRO A 465 17.21 11.40 14.69
C PRO A 465 16.92 11.95 13.29
N PHE A 466 16.81 13.25 13.15
CA PHE A 466 16.49 13.94 11.91
C PHE A 466 17.72 14.39 11.12
N ALA A 467 18.77 14.83 11.82
CA ALA A 467 19.98 15.40 11.23
C ALA A 467 21.25 14.87 11.92
N PRO A 468 21.59 13.59 11.73
CA PRO A 468 22.64 12.91 12.50
C PRO A 468 24.05 13.45 12.27
N HIS A 469 24.37 13.95 11.06
CA HIS A 469 25.73 14.36 10.75
C HIS A 469 26.09 15.69 11.42
N VAL A 470 25.23 16.70 11.29
CA VAL A 470 25.48 18.01 11.90
C VAL A 470 25.45 17.94 13.43
N THR A 471 24.61 17.07 13.99
CA THR A 471 24.52 16.91 15.44
C THR A 471 25.73 16.21 16.03
N GLU A 472 26.28 15.22 15.34
CA GLU A 472 27.52 14.56 15.75
C GLU A 472 28.72 15.50 15.66
N GLU A 473 28.80 16.32 14.60
CA GLU A 473 29.84 17.34 14.47
C GLU A 473 29.76 18.42 15.57
N ILE A 474 28.55 18.90 15.87
CA ILE A 474 28.34 19.82 17.02
C ILE A 474 28.80 19.17 18.32
N TRP A 475 28.48 17.91 18.53
CA TRP A 475 28.83 17.17 19.73
C TRP A 475 30.33 17.09 19.95
N GLU A 476 31.08 16.84 18.87
CA GLU A 476 32.55 16.80 18.88
C GLU A 476 33.14 18.20 19.13
N VAL A 477 32.73 19.22 18.36
CA VAL A 477 33.22 20.59 18.46
C VAL A 477 32.97 21.18 19.85
N MET A 478 31.80 20.93 20.41
CA MET A 478 31.44 21.37 21.75
C MET A 478 32.08 20.56 22.89
N SER A 479 32.78 19.46 22.54
CA SER A 479 33.44 18.55 23.49
C SER A 479 32.46 18.00 24.56
N PHE A 480 31.29 17.56 24.14
CA PHE A 480 30.26 17.01 25.05
C PHE A 480 30.61 15.61 25.56
N GLY A 481 31.56 14.92 24.94
CA GLY A 481 32.10 13.59 25.31
C GLY A 481 31.25 12.41 24.82
N GLY A 482 31.92 11.38 24.33
CA GLY A 482 31.30 10.24 23.63
C GLY A 482 30.69 10.66 22.30
N THR A 483 29.74 9.88 21.81
CA THR A 483 28.95 10.18 20.60
C THR A 483 27.51 10.57 20.97
N VAL A 484 26.78 11.26 20.09
CA VAL A 484 25.37 11.61 20.33
C VAL A 484 24.53 10.35 20.50
N THR A 485 24.80 9.33 19.67
CA THR A 485 24.03 8.08 19.66
C THR A 485 24.18 7.23 20.91
N ASP A 486 25.26 7.41 21.65
CA ASP A 486 25.51 6.69 22.91
C ASP A 486 24.83 7.35 24.12
N GLN A 487 24.23 8.50 23.93
CA GLN A 487 23.61 9.25 25.02
C GLN A 487 22.20 8.76 25.32
N LYS A 488 21.76 9.00 26.56
CA LYS A 488 20.36 8.78 26.93
C LYS A 488 19.48 9.86 26.35
N TRP A 489 18.28 9.46 25.92
CA TRP A 489 17.25 10.41 25.50
C TRP A 489 16.88 11.34 26.65
N PRO A 490 16.70 12.65 26.42
CA PRO A 490 16.39 13.60 27.49
C PRO A 490 14.97 13.35 28.04
N GLU A 491 14.85 13.49 29.36
CA GLU A 491 13.57 13.35 30.07
C GLU A 491 12.89 14.71 30.26
N TYR A 492 11.59 14.74 30.24
CA TYR A 492 10.79 15.91 30.53
C TYR A 492 10.07 15.79 31.88
N ASP A 493 9.79 16.92 32.52
CA ASP A 493 8.97 17.04 33.70
C ASP A 493 7.63 17.69 33.32
N GLU A 494 6.53 17.01 33.59
CA GLU A 494 5.16 17.49 33.30
C GLU A 494 4.84 18.81 34.01
N GLU A 495 5.29 18.99 35.25
CA GLU A 495 5.03 20.23 35.98
C GLU A 495 5.79 21.42 35.35
N LYS A 496 6.99 21.17 34.84
CA LYS A 496 7.81 22.18 34.15
C LYS A 496 7.32 22.50 32.73
N CYS A 497 6.46 21.66 32.16
CA CYS A 497 5.77 21.98 30.91
C CYS A 497 4.73 23.09 31.05
N LYS A 498 4.34 23.45 32.26
CA LYS A 498 3.35 24.53 32.50
C LYS A 498 4.02 25.88 32.35
N GLU A 499 3.42 26.75 31.57
CA GLU A 499 3.86 28.14 31.50
C GLU A 499 3.50 28.85 32.79
N ASN A 500 4.47 29.45 33.45
CA ASN A 500 4.23 30.28 34.63
C ASN A 500 3.57 31.63 34.27
N SER A 501 3.69 32.04 33.01
CA SER A 501 3.08 33.29 32.51
C SER A 501 2.52 33.12 31.09
N ILE A 502 1.47 33.83 30.77
CA ILE A 502 0.79 33.86 29.49
C ILE A 502 0.64 35.31 28.98
N GLU A 503 0.68 35.49 27.67
CA GLU A 503 0.36 36.77 27.04
C GLU A 503 -1.16 36.85 26.81
N ILE A 504 -1.80 37.86 27.40
CA ILE A 504 -3.20 38.20 27.16
C ILE A 504 -3.35 39.52 26.45
N VAL A 505 -4.41 39.68 25.68
CA VAL A 505 -4.68 40.92 24.96
C VAL A 505 -5.58 41.84 25.78
N ALA A 506 -5.21 43.09 25.99
CA ALA A 506 -6.08 44.08 26.60
C ALA A 506 -6.78 44.93 25.53
N GLN A 507 -8.10 45.00 25.63
CA GLN A 507 -8.98 45.69 24.68
C GLN A 507 -9.83 46.76 25.35
N ILE A 508 -10.13 47.81 24.59
CA ILE A 508 -11.16 48.81 24.93
C ILE A 508 -12.26 48.77 23.86
N ASN A 509 -13.51 48.50 24.29
CA ASN A 509 -14.67 48.38 23.39
C ASN A 509 -14.41 47.40 22.24
N GLY A 510 -13.73 46.26 22.52
CA GLY A 510 -13.38 45.24 21.55
C GLY A 510 -12.18 45.56 20.62
N LYS A 511 -11.54 46.72 20.77
CA LYS A 511 -10.34 47.05 20.01
C LYS A 511 -9.08 46.82 20.84
N VAL A 512 -8.13 46.07 20.33
CA VAL A 512 -6.85 45.78 20.95
C VAL A 512 -6.08 47.08 21.18
N ARG A 513 -5.53 47.20 22.41
CA ARG A 513 -4.70 48.35 22.81
C ARG A 513 -3.29 47.93 23.17
N THR A 514 -3.16 46.87 23.93
CA THR A 514 -1.87 46.35 24.40
C THR A 514 -1.91 44.86 24.62
N LYS A 515 -0.76 44.25 24.82
CA LYS A 515 -0.55 42.88 25.22
C LYS A 515 0.11 42.90 26.60
N LEU A 516 -0.35 42.06 27.50
CA LEU A 516 0.12 41.97 28.88
C LEU A 516 0.62 40.54 29.14
N VAL A 517 1.79 40.42 29.74
CA VAL A 517 2.30 39.15 30.27
C VAL A 517 1.82 39.01 31.70
N VAL A 518 1.07 37.97 31.98
CA VAL A 518 0.43 37.76 33.30
C VAL A 518 0.68 36.31 33.73
N PRO A 519 0.63 36.00 35.06
CA PRO A 519 0.67 34.64 35.54
C PRO A 519 -0.41 33.76 34.85
N ALA A 520 -0.09 32.51 34.49
CA ALA A 520 -1.02 31.63 33.80
C ALA A 520 -2.29 31.30 34.58
N ASP A 521 -2.21 31.34 35.90
CA ASP A 521 -3.28 31.10 36.87
C ASP A 521 -3.96 32.38 37.39
N ILE A 522 -3.61 33.54 36.77
CA ILE A 522 -4.13 34.84 37.20
C ILE A 522 -5.67 34.84 37.35
N SER A 523 -6.15 35.42 38.43
CA SER A 523 -7.58 35.61 38.64
C SER A 523 -8.18 36.65 37.68
N ALA A 524 -9.49 36.59 37.48
CA ALA A 524 -10.16 37.58 36.63
C ALA A 524 -10.02 39.01 37.18
N GLU A 525 -10.03 39.12 38.48
CA GLU A 525 -9.91 40.42 39.20
C GLU A 525 -8.52 41.01 39.03
N ASP A 526 -7.47 40.21 39.19
CA ASP A 526 -6.08 40.63 39.05
C ASP A 526 -5.70 40.94 37.59
N ALA A 527 -6.20 40.15 36.66
CA ALA A 527 -5.98 40.37 35.21
C ALA A 527 -6.58 41.70 34.75
N VAL A 528 -7.77 42.05 35.25
CA VAL A 528 -8.42 43.33 34.95
C VAL A 528 -7.69 44.48 35.65
N ALA A 529 -7.24 44.27 36.90
CA ALA A 529 -6.46 45.27 37.65
C ALA A 529 -5.16 45.61 36.91
N LEU A 530 -4.38 44.57 36.54
CA LEU A 530 -3.14 44.73 35.75
C LEU A 530 -3.38 45.44 34.39
N ALA A 531 -4.47 45.10 33.70
CA ALA A 531 -4.82 45.74 32.44
C ALA A 531 -5.11 47.25 32.64
N LYS A 532 -5.71 47.62 33.76
CA LYS A 532 -5.96 49.04 34.07
C LYS A 532 -4.69 49.83 34.45
N GLU A 533 -3.64 49.13 34.86
CA GLU A 533 -2.36 49.76 35.18
C GLU A 533 -1.52 50.08 33.96
N ASP A 534 -1.79 49.44 32.78
CA ASP A 534 -1.09 49.72 31.53
C ASP A 534 -1.37 51.14 31.02
N GLU A 535 -0.30 51.83 30.59
CA GLU A 535 -0.38 53.25 30.16
C GLU A 535 -1.36 53.44 28.99
N LYS A 536 -1.37 52.55 27.99
CA LYS A 536 -2.25 52.64 26.83
C LYS A 536 -3.72 52.40 27.17
N ILE A 537 -3.97 51.65 28.19
CA ILE A 537 -5.33 51.42 28.70
C ILE A 537 -5.77 52.61 29.54
N LYS A 538 -4.88 53.17 30.40
CA LYS A 538 -5.15 54.40 31.13
C LYS A 538 -5.51 55.56 30.21
N GLU A 539 -4.69 55.84 29.22
CA GLU A 539 -4.96 56.86 28.22
C GLU A 539 -6.30 56.65 27.49
N ALA A 540 -6.61 55.43 27.12
CA ALA A 540 -7.82 55.10 26.38
C ALA A 540 -9.11 55.16 27.22
N THR A 541 -8.99 55.12 28.56
CA THR A 541 -10.08 55.19 29.53
C THR A 541 -10.19 56.54 30.20
N GLU A 542 -9.22 57.45 30.04
CA GLU A 542 -9.21 58.76 30.65
C GLU A 542 -10.45 59.59 30.27
N GLY A 543 -11.14 60.11 31.30
CA GLY A 543 -12.36 60.91 31.12
C GLY A 543 -13.62 60.09 30.76
N LYS A 544 -13.55 58.77 30.74
CA LYS A 544 -14.66 57.89 30.38
C LYS A 544 -15.14 57.07 31.57
N THR A 545 -16.41 56.68 31.54
CA THR A 545 -16.99 55.82 32.57
C THR A 545 -16.86 54.34 32.16
N ILE A 546 -16.23 53.50 32.99
CA ILE A 546 -16.17 52.06 32.78
C ILE A 546 -17.55 51.46 33.05
N VAL A 547 -18.13 50.81 32.03
CA VAL A 547 -19.47 50.21 32.08
C VAL A 547 -19.43 48.73 32.36
N LYS A 548 -18.42 48.01 31.83
CA LYS A 548 -18.27 46.59 31.97
C LYS A 548 -16.81 46.16 31.82
N GLU A 549 -16.42 45.17 32.61
CA GLU A 549 -15.12 44.53 32.55
C GLU A 549 -15.33 43.02 32.27
N LEU A 550 -14.57 42.47 31.36
CA LEU A 550 -14.67 41.07 30.95
C LEU A 550 -13.27 40.49 30.85
N TYR A 551 -13.03 39.40 31.56
CA TYR A 551 -11.84 38.57 31.38
C TYR A 551 -12.23 37.26 30.72
N VAL A 552 -11.58 36.91 29.64
CA VAL A 552 -11.64 35.58 29.03
C VAL A 552 -10.34 34.87 29.39
N LYS A 553 -10.43 33.87 30.25
CA LYS A 553 -9.28 33.16 30.83
C LYS A 553 -8.27 32.76 29.76
N GLY A 554 -7.03 33.18 29.96
CA GLY A 554 -5.92 32.85 29.07
C GLY A 554 -5.94 33.54 27.72
N ARG A 555 -6.83 34.53 27.46
CA ARG A 555 -6.99 35.14 26.15
C ARG A 555 -6.99 36.67 26.15
N LEU A 556 -7.91 37.27 26.87
CA LEU A 556 -8.06 38.71 26.80
C LEU A 556 -8.79 39.31 28.02
N VAL A 557 -8.48 40.58 28.27
CA VAL A 557 -9.28 41.50 29.07
C VAL A 557 -9.95 42.49 28.14
N ASN A 558 -11.25 42.70 28.25
CA ASN A 558 -11.95 43.75 27.51
C ASN A 558 -12.66 44.69 28.48
N ILE A 559 -12.27 45.95 28.45
CA ILE A 559 -12.87 47.04 29.25
C ILE A 559 -13.79 47.84 28.34
N VAL A 560 -15.06 47.87 28.70
CA VAL A 560 -16.09 48.64 27.96
C VAL A 560 -16.25 49.97 28.62
N VAL A 561 -16.01 51.05 27.88
CA VAL A 561 -16.16 52.42 28.36
C VAL A 561 -17.18 53.19 27.52
N LYS A 562 -17.80 54.19 28.19
CA LYS A 562 -18.84 55.06 27.61
C LYS A 562 -18.46 56.50 27.80
#